data_d304f9de4a1b43529afb2175ec5c0407
#
_entry.id   d304f9de4a1b43529afb2175ec5c0407
#
_cell.length_a   1.000
_cell.length_b   1.000
_cell.length_c   1.000
_cell.angle_alpha   90.00
_cell.angle_beta   90.00
_cell.angle_gamma   90.00
#
_symmetry.space_group_name_H-M   'P 1'
#
loop_
_entity.id
_entity.type
_entity.pdbx_description
1 polymer ?
#
loop_
_entity_poly.entity_id
_entity_poly.type
_entity_poly.pdbx_seq_one_letter_code
_entity_poly.pdbx_strand_id
1 'polypeptide(L)'
;PLNHASGTPVYSLTFNKVEAPTSNIVATGTEAVAAAAELVATGSVARATQLAGLARAVVDSTVEYTAGRQQFGRPVGSFQAVQNHLAEMAIAAKQVNHLAHAAAWSFSQDGYSVDRAARAKIAASEKIADLCWTAHQCHGAIGFTWEHNLHLYTRRALAWKTDFGDAAFHKAILASAMGL
;
A
#
# COMPACT_ATOMS: atom_id res chain seq x y z
N PRO A 1 -9.68 20.80 -7.89
CA PRO A 1 -8.87 19.58 -7.82
C PRO A 1 -7.43 19.91 -7.48
N LEU A 2 -6.82 19.09 -6.67
CA LEU A 2 -5.39 19.15 -6.34
C LEU A 2 -4.65 18.11 -7.17
N ASN A 3 -3.41 18.45 -7.61
CA ASN A 3 -2.56 17.46 -8.27
C ASN A 3 -2.07 16.46 -7.24
N HIS A 4 -2.55 15.21 -7.34
CA HIS A 4 -2.13 14.12 -6.45
C HIS A 4 -1.23 13.13 -7.20
N ALA A 5 -0.17 12.66 -6.54
CA ALA A 5 0.82 11.78 -7.16
C ALA A 5 0.23 10.49 -7.73
N SER A 6 -0.81 9.94 -7.11
CA SER A 6 -1.49 8.71 -7.58
C SER A 6 -2.26 8.88 -8.89
N GLY A 7 -2.51 10.12 -9.34
CA GLY A 7 -3.44 10.42 -10.42
C GLY A 7 -4.92 10.37 -10.01
N THR A 8 -5.21 10.09 -8.73
CA THR A 8 -6.59 10.16 -8.21
C THR A 8 -6.98 11.62 -7.99
N PRO A 9 -8.17 12.06 -8.43
CA PRO A 9 -8.62 13.41 -8.15
C PRO A 9 -8.84 13.62 -6.65
N VAL A 10 -8.18 14.64 -6.10
CA VAL A 10 -8.28 15.05 -4.70
C VAL A 10 -8.75 16.50 -4.67
N TYR A 11 -9.59 16.82 -3.69
CA TYR A 11 -10.20 18.15 -3.58
C TYR A 11 -10.02 18.68 -2.16
N SER A 12 -9.82 19.99 -2.03
CA SER A 12 -10.01 20.69 -0.77
C SER A 12 -11.47 21.06 -0.62
N LEU A 13 -12.06 20.73 0.52
CA LEU A 13 -13.45 21.07 0.86
C LEU A 13 -13.45 22.09 2.00
N THR A 14 -14.19 23.17 1.82
CA THR A 14 -14.39 24.17 2.86
C THR A 14 -15.88 24.23 3.18
N PHE A 15 -16.19 24.00 4.45
CA PHE A 15 -17.57 24.12 4.94
C PHE A 15 -17.76 25.49 5.58
N ASN A 16 -18.75 26.26 5.11
CA ASN A 16 -19.09 27.57 5.65
C ASN A 16 -20.56 27.55 6.10
N LYS A 17 -20.80 27.54 7.42
CA LYS A 17 -22.13 27.54 8.03
C LYS A 17 -23.08 26.49 7.45
N VAL A 18 -22.55 25.31 7.15
CA VAL A 18 -23.36 24.18 6.67
C VAL A 18 -24.15 23.61 7.86
N GLU A 19 -25.47 23.68 7.78
CA GLU A 19 -26.36 23.04 8.75
C GLU A 19 -26.50 21.55 8.42
N ALA A 20 -26.27 20.70 9.41
CA ALA A 20 -26.49 19.26 9.30
C ALA A 20 -27.64 18.86 10.22
N PRO A 21 -28.69 18.19 9.73
CA PRO A 21 -29.75 17.65 10.56
C PRO A 21 -29.20 16.65 11.57
N THR A 22 -29.79 16.55 12.77
CA THR A 22 -29.39 15.57 13.79
C THR A 22 -29.49 14.13 13.29
N SER A 23 -30.37 13.86 12.32
CA SER A 23 -30.45 12.55 11.66
C SER A 23 -29.19 12.15 10.87
N ASN A 24 -28.31 13.09 10.56
CA ASN A 24 -27.04 12.84 9.87
C ASN A 24 -25.89 12.54 10.85
N ILE A 25 -26.14 12.62 12.16
CA ILE A 25 -25.16 12.25 13.18
C ILE A 25 -25.12 10.74 13.27
N VAL A 26 -23.99 10.15 12.90
CA VAL A 26 -23.79 8.68 12.91
C VAL A 26 -23.54 8.18 14.33
N ALA A 27 -22.72 8.91 15.10
CA ALA A 27 -22.37 8.55 16.47
C ALA A 27 -21.91 9.78 17.24
N THR A 28 -21.96 9.72 18.58
CA THR A 28 -21.48 10.79 19.48
C THR A 28 -20.66 10.22 20.64
N GLY A 29 -19.86 11.06 21.29
CA GLY A 29 -19.09 10.64 22.46
C GLY A 29 -18.15 9.47 22.19
N THR A 30 -18.15 8.48 23.06
CA THR A 30 -17.29 7.28 22.95
C THR A 30 -17.62 6.42 21.75
N GLU A 31 -18.88 6.39 21.32
CA GLU A 31 -19.30 5.67 20.11
C GLU A 31 -18.69 6.27 18.85
N ALA A 32 -18.57 7.61 18.78
CA ALA A 32 -17.93 8.27 17.65
C ALA A 32 -16.43 7.94 17.56
N VAL A 33 -15.74 7.82 18.71
CA VAL A 33 -14.34 7.39 18.76
C VAL A 33 -14.20 5.95 18.25
N ALA A 34 -15.07 5.04 18.68
CA ALA A 34 -15.08 3.65 18.21
C ALA A 34 -15.35 3.56 16.70
N ALA A 35 -16.36 4.27 16.20
CA ALA A 35 -16.69 4.31 14.77
C ALA A 35 -15.53 4.88 13.93
N ALA A 36 -14.84 5.91 14.42
CA ALA A 36 -13.65 6.44 13.74
C ALA A 36 -12.50 5.42 13.69
N ALA A 37 -12.26 4.70 14.79
CA ALA A 37 -11.24 3.65 14.84
C ALA A 37 -11.57 2.50 13.88
N GLU A 38 -12.82 2.08 13.80
CA GLU A 38 -13.31 1.07 12.85
C GLU A 38 -13.12 1.53 11.40
N LEU A 39 -13.46 2.78 11.09
CA LEU A 39 -13.27 3.37 9.77
C LEU A 39 -11.79 3.34 9.34
N VAL A 40 -10.89 3.77 10.23
CA VAL A 40 -9.45 3.76 9.98
C VAL A 40 -8.93 2.33 9.82
N ALA A 41 -9.34 1.39 10.67
CA ALA A 41 -8.92 0.00 10.59
C ALA A 41 -9.39 -0.65 9.29
N THR A 42 -10.66 -0.48 8.92
CA THR A 42 -11.25 -1.00 7.68
C THR A 42 -10.57 -0.41 6.44
N GLY A 43 -10.39 0.92 6.42
CA GLY A 43 -9.69 1.62 5.34
C GLY A 43 -8.23 1.17 5.21
N SER A 44 -7.56 0.92 6.33
CA SER A 44 -6.17 0.43 6.35
C SER A 44 -6.04 -0.97 5.76
N VAL A 45 -6.96 -1.90 6.08
CA VAL A 45 -6.97 -3.25 5.51
C VAL A 45 -7.27 -3.20 4.01
N ALA A 46 -8.27 -2.41 3.60
CA ALA A 46 -8.60 -2.23 2.19
C ALA A 46 -7.40 -1.69 1.40
N ARG A 47 -6.70 -0.68 1.95
CA ARG A 47 -5.53 -0.09 1.31
C ARG A 47 -4.33 -1.05 1.31
N ALA A 48 -4.10 -1.80 2.38
CA ALA A 48 -3.06 -2.83 2.42
C ALA A 48 -3.30 -3.92 1.37
N THR A 49 -4.55 -4.34 1.17
CA THR A 49 -4.93 -5.31 0.14
C THR A 49 -4.70 -4.78 -1.28
N GLN A 50 -5.03 -3.50 -1.53
CA GLN A 50 -4.72 -2.85 -2.82
C GLN A 50 -3.21 -2.77 -3.07
N LEU A 51 -2.42 -2.42 -2.05
CA LEU A 51 -0.96 -2.40 -2.13
C LEU A 51 -0.36 -3.80 -2.35
N ALA A 52 -0.96 -4.84 -1.78
CA ALA A 52 -0.57 -6.22 -2.04
C ALA A 52 -0.77 -6.62 -3.52
N GLY A 53 -1.92 -6.25 -4.10
CA GLY A 53 -2.19 -6.45 -5.53
C GLY A 53 -1.22 -5.67 -6.42
N LEU A 54 -0.92 -4.41 -6.04
CA LEU A 54 0.06 -3.58 -6.74
C LEU A 54 1.47 -4.20 -6.67
N ALA A 55 1.91 -4.64 -5.49
CA ALA A 55 3.20 -5.29 -5.31
C ALA A 55 3.35 -6.52 -6.20
N ARG A 56 2.32 -7.36 -6.27
CA ARG A 56 2.31 -8.53 -7.16
C ARG A 56 2.45 -8.13 -8.63
N ALA A 57 1.65 -7.17 -9.09
CA ALA A 57 1.70 -6.71 -10.48
C ALA A 57 3.09 -6.15 -10.86
N VAL A 58 3.74 -5.42 -9.94
CA VAL A 58 5.10 -4.91 -10.15
C VAL A 58 6.11 -6.04 -10.24
N VAL A 59 6.03 -7.05 -9.36
CA VAL A 59 6.92 -8.23 -9.39
C VAL A 59 6.74 -8.99 -10.72
N ASP A 60 5.49 -9.33 -11.07
CA ASP A 60 5.18 -10.09 -12.28
C ASP A 60 5.69 -9.38 -13.54
N SER A 61 5.44 -8.07 -13.67
CA SER A 61 5.92 -7.25 -14.78
C SER A 61 7.45 -7.15 -14.82
N THR A 62 8.12 -7.07 -13.65
CA THR A 62 9.57 -7.00 -13.59
C THR A 62 10.23 -8.33 -13.98
N VAL A 63 9.65 -9.45 -13.56
CA VAL A 63 10.10 -10.79 -13.97
C VAL A 63 9.98 -10.96 -15.49
N GLU A 64 8.82 -10.60 -16.06
CA GLU A 64 8.58 -10.67 -17.50
C GLU A 64 9.59 -9.81 -18.28
N TYR A 65 9.78 -8.55 -17.86
CA TYR A 65 10.73 -7.65 -18.51
C TYR A 65 12.16 -8.19 -18.46
N THR A 66 12.63 -8.64 -17.30
CA THR A 66 14.01 -9.11 -17.13
C THR A 66 14.28 -10.44 -17.83
N ALA A 67 13.26 -11.27 -18.03
CA ALA A 67 13.35 -12.49 -18.83
C ALA A 67 13.45 -12.20 -20.33
N GLY A 68 12.79 -11.16 -20.83
CA GLY A 68 12.79 -10.78 -22.24
C GLY A 68 13.95 -9.87 -22.66
N ARG A 69 14.40 -8.99 -21.75
CA ARG A 69 15.43 -7.98 -22.06
C ARG A 69 16.82 -8.61 -22.21
N GLN A 70 17.43 -8.44 -23.37
CA GLN A 70 18.77 -8.95 -23.68
C GLN A 70 19.83 -7.84 -23.48
N GLN A 71 20.89 -8.14 -22.75
CA GLN A 71 22.12 -7.33 -22.64
C GLN A 71 23.31 -8.25 -22.36
N PHE A 72 24.50 -7.86 -22.81
CA PHE A 72 25.72 -8.66 -22.64
C PHE A 72 25.57 -10.11 -23.16
N GLY A 73 24.80 -10.28 -24.24
CA GLY A 73 24.60 -11.57 -24.91
C GLY A 73 23.62 -12.54 -24.23
N ARG A 74 22.88 -12.12 -23.20
CA ARG A 74 21.91 -12.98 -22.50
C ARG A 74 20.79 -12.15 -21.82
N PRO A 75 19.67 -12.78 -21.41
CA PRO A 75 18.62 -12.10 -20.64
C PRO A 75 19.16 -11.46 -19.36
N VAL A 76 18.74 -10.23 -19.05
CA VAL A 76 19.20 -9.54 -17.84
C VAL A 76 18.80 -10.27 -16.55
N GLY A 77 17.68 -10.99 -16.56
CA GLY A 77 17.24 -11.85 -15.45
C GLY A 77 18.12 -13.07 -15.18
N SER A 78 19.09 -13.38 -16.06
CA SER A 78 20.08 -14.44 -15.83
C SER A 78 21.27 -14.01 -14.98
N PHE A 79 21.41 -12.70 -14.69
CA PHE A 79 22.47 -12.21 -13.80
C PHE A 79 22.07 -12.37 -12.34
N GLN A 80 22.99 -12.88 -11.51
CA GLN A 80 22.74 -13.18 -10.10
C GLN A 80 22.25 -11.94 -9.32
N ALA A 81 22.80 -10.76 -9.60
CA ALA A 81 22.38 -9.53 -8.95
C ALA A 81 20.89 -9.20 -9.23
N VAL A 82 20.43 -9.43 -10.49
CA VAL A 82 19.02 -9.23 -10.84
C VAL A 82 18.14 -10.30 -10.18
N GLN A 83 18.59 -11.56 -10.16
CA GLN A 83 17.87 -12.65 -9.49
C GLN A 83 17.68 -12.39 -7.99
N ASN A 84 18.70 -11.84 -7.31
CA ASN A 84 18.59 -11.43 -5.91
C ASN A 84 17.52 -10.34 -5.72
N HIS A 85 17.52 -9.31 -6.57
CA HIS A 85 16.47 -8.28 -6.54
C HIS A 85 15.06 -8.85 -6.74
N LEU A 86 14.90 -9.74 -7.72
CA LEU A 86 13.60 -10.38 -7.97
C LEU A 86 13.14 -11.23 -6.78
N ALA A 87 14.06 -11.96 -6.14
CA ALA A 87 13.77 -12.76 -4.96
C ALA A 87 13.34 -11.90 -3.77
N GLU A 88 14.07 -10.80 -3.48
CA GLU A 88 13.72 -9.84 -2.44
C GLU A 88 12.35 -9.19 -2.67
N MET A 89 12.07 -8.77 -3.90
CA MET A 89 10.77 -8.23 -4.29
C MET A 89 9.65 -9.28 -4.10
N ALA A 90 9.86 -10.51 -4.50
CA ALA A 90 8.88 -11.59 -4.33
C ALA A 90 8.60 -11.88 -2.86
N ILE A 91 9.62 -11.89 -1.99
CA ILE A 91 9.48 -12.05 -0.54
C ILE A 91 8.66 -10.88 0.03
N ALA A 92 9.01 -9.64 -0.30
CA ALA A 92 8.28 -8.46 0.17
C ALA A 92 6.81 -8.49 -0.26
N ALA A 93 6.52 -8.79 -1.53
CA ALA A 93 5.16 -8.92 -2.04
C ALA A 93 4.36 -10.01 -1.32
N LYS A 94 4.97 -11.17 -1.06
CA LYS A 94 4.34 -12.26 -0.29
C LYS A 94 4.04 -11.87 1.15
N GLN A 95 4.96 -11.18 1.83
CA GLN A 95 4.75 -10.68 3.21
C GLN A 95 3.54 -9.73 3.27
N VAL A 96 3.49 -8.74 2.38
CA VAL A 96 2.36 -7.79 2.31
C VAL A 96 1.06 -8.53 2.04
N ASN A 97 1.07 -9.45 1.06
CA ASN A 97 -0.11 -10.23 0.69
C ASN A 97 -0.64 -11.07 1.85
N HIS A 98 0.21 -11.80 2.57
CA HIS A 98 -0.21 -12.65 3.68
C HIS A 98 -0.80 -11.83 4.83
N LEU A 99 -0.16 -10.73 5.22
CA LEU A 99 -0.65 -9.89 6.31
C LEU A 99 -1.95 -9.17 5.94
N ALA A 100 -2.08 -8.68 4.70
CA ALA A 100 -3.32 -8.05 4.23
C ALA A 100 -4.49 -9.05 4.20
N HIS A 101 -4.27 -10.27 3.67
CA HIS A 101 -5.29 -11.31 3.65
C HIS A 101 -5.65 -11.82 5.06
N ALA A 102 -4.67 -12.00 5.95
CA ALA A 102 -4.93 -12.38 7.33
C ALA A 102 -5.78 -11.34 8.06
N ALA A 103 -5.51 -10.04 7.84
CA ALA A 103 -6.33 -8.98 8.41
C ALA A 103 -7.75 -8.98 7.80
N ALA A 104 -7.88 -9.07 6.49
CA ALA A 104 -9.17 -9.11 5.81
C ALA A 104 -10.00 -10.33 6.23
N TRP A 105 -9.37 -11.51 6.34
CA TRP A 105 -10.04 -12.72 6.82
C TRP A 105 -10.56 -12.56 8.25
N SER A 106 -9.74 -11.99 9.15
CA SER A 106 -10.20 -11.80 10.52
C SER A 106 -11.38 -10.84 10.63
N PHE A 107 -11.43 -9.81 9.79
CA PHE A 107 -12.59 -8.91 9.74
C PHE A 107 -13.88 -9.62 9.34
N SER A 108 -13.78 -10.66 8.50
CA SER A 108 -14.94 -11.45 8.08
C SER A 108 -15.42 -12.44 9.15
N GLN A 109 -14.58 -12.78 10.15
CA GLN A 109 -14.91 -13.74 11.21
C GLN A 109 -15.28 -13.05 12.52
N ASP A 110 -14.42 -12.13 12.97
CA ASP A 110 -14.45 -11.61 14.34
C ASP A 110 -14.80 -10.10 14.39
N GLY A 111 -15.12 -9.48 13.24
CA GLY A 111 -15.24 -8.03 13.12
C GLY A 111 -13.88 -7.35 12.98
N TYR A 112 -13.88 -6.00 13.05
CA TYR A 112 -12.64 -5.25 12.86
C TYR A 112 -11.64 -5.49 14.00
N SER A 113 -10.35 -5.53 13.63
CA SER A 113 -9.23 -5.66 14.56
C SER A 113 -8.18 -4.59 14.25
N VAL A 114 -8.00 -3.67 15.20
CA VAL A 114 -7.02 -2.57 15.08
C VAL A 114 -5.59 -3.12 14.99
N ASP A 115 -5.25 -4.13 15.80
CA ASP A 115 -3.93 -4.79 15.79
C ASP A 115 -3.62 -5.41 14.41
N ARG A 116 -4.53 -6.21 13.87
CA ARG A 116 -4.33 -6.88 12.57
C ARG A 116 -4.29 -5.90 11.41
N ALA A 117 -5.15 -4.87 11.45
CA ALA A 117 -5.12 -3.78 10.49
C ALA A 117 -3.78 -3.02 10.51
N ALA A 118 -3.28 -2.71 11.72
CA ALA A 118 -2.00 -2.04 11.90
C ALA A 118 -0.84 -2.86 11.33
N ARG A 119 -0.74 -4.16 11.65
CA ARG A 119 0.30 -5.05 11.12
C ARG A 119 0.30 -5.11 9.60
N ALA A 120 -0.87 -5.26 8.99
CA ALA A 120 -1.02 -5.29 7.54
C ALA A 120 -0.60 -3.96 6.90
N LYS A 121 -1.02 -2.84 7.49
CA LYS A 121 -0.71 -1.50 6.97
C LYS A 121 0.75 -1.12 7.16
N ILE A 122 1.39 -1.47 8.29
CA ILE A 122 2.83 -1.29 8.51
C ILE A 122 3.60 -2.01 7.40
N ALA A 123 3.37 -3.30 7.23
CA ALA A 123 4.08 -4.10 6.23
C ALA A 123 3.90 -3.54 4.81
N ALA A 124 2.66 -3.19 4.43
CA ALA A 124 2.37 -2.62 3.13
C ALA A 124 3.08 -1.27 2.93
N SER A 125 3.01 -0.37 3.92
CA SER A 125 3.59 0.98 3.82
C SER A 125 5.11 0.98 3.76
N GLU A 126 5.78 0.07 4.48
CA GLU A 126 7.24 -0.02 4.50
C GLU A 126 7.80 -0.70 3.26
N LYS A 127 7.18 -1.82 2.84
CA LYS A 127 7.77 -2.64 1.77
C LYS A 127 7.51 -2.12 0.37
N ILE A 128 6.39 -1.40 0.14
CA ILE A 128 5.95 -1.08 -1.21
C ILE A 128 6.88 -0.10 -1.93
N ALA A 129 7.45 0.87 -1.21
CA ALA A 129 8.34 1.86 -1.81
C ALA A 129 9.64 1.21 -2.30
N ASP A 130 10.30 0.43 -1.44
CA ASP A 130 11.55 -0.25 -1.76
C ASP A 130 11.36 -1.26 -2.89
N LEU A 131 10.24 -1.99 -2.89
CA LEU A 131 9.87 -2.91 -3.96
C LEU A 131 9.75 -2.18 -5.31
N CYS A 132 9.09 -1.03 -5.34
CA CYS A 132 8.97 -0.23 -6.57
C CYS A 132 10.33 0.31 -7.04
N TRP A 133 11.18 0.79 -6.12
CA TRP A 133 12.52 1.28 -6.48
C TRP A 133 13.43 0.16 -6.99
N THR A 134 13.35 -1.03 -6.40
CA THR A 134 14.05 -2.23 -6.89
C THR A 134 13.57 -2.62 -8.28
N ALA A 135 12.26 -2.51 -8.55
CA ALA A 135 11.72 -2.73 -9.90
C ALA A 135 12.30 -1.72 -10.91
N HIS A 136 12.36 -0.42 -10.55
CA HIS A 136 13.01 0.59 -11.40
C HIS A 136 14.47 0.27 -11.67
N GLN A 137 15.21 -0.21 -10.66
CA GLN A 137 16.59 -0.65 -10.85
C GLN A 137 16.69 -1.79 -11.88
N CYS A 138 15.78 -2.76 -11.83
CA CYS A 138 15.77 -3.88 -12.77
C CYS A 138 15.37 -3.46 -14.20
N HIS A 139 14.51 -2.46 -14.36
CA HIS A 139 14.08 -1.95 -15.67
C HIS A 139 15.11 -0.96 -16.26
N GLY A 140 15.85 -0.24 -15.42
CA GLY A 140 16.71 0.86 -15.83
C GLY A 140 15.90 2.06 -16.34
N ALA A 141 16.45 2.80 -17.31
CA ALA A 141 15.86 4.06 -17.75
C ALA A 141 14.40 3.94 -18.24
N ILE A 142 14.04 2.84 -18.88
CA ILE A 142 12.67 2.65 -19.42
C ILE A 142 11.61 2.65 -18.34
N GLY A 143 11.92 2.21 -17.12
CA GLY A 143 10.98 2.21 -16.00
C GLY A 143 10.50 3.61 -15.60
N PHE A 144 11.24 4.66 -15.96
CA PHE A 144 10.91 6.05 -15.69
C PHE A 144 10.23 6.77 -16.86
N THR A 145 10.14 6.14 -18.01
CA THR A 145 9.57 6.74 -19.22
C THR A 145 8.05 6.55 -19.29
N TRP A 146 7.40 7.34 -20.15
CA TRP A 146 5.95 7.25 -20.35
C TRP A 146 5.52 6.01 -21.14
N GLU A 147 6.45 5.37 -21.84
CA GLU A 147 6.21 4.14 -22.64
C GLU A 147 6.02 2.91 -21.75
N HIS A 148 6.46 2.97 -20.49
CA HIS A 148 6.35 1.87 -19.54
C HIS A 148 5.47 2.25 -18.33
N ASN A 149 4.59 1.33 -17.91
CA ASN A 149 3.60 1.61 -16.86
C ASN A 149 4.17 1.60 -15.42
N LEU A 150 5.45 1.28 -15.21
CA LEU A 150 6.03 1.13 -13.87
C LEU A 150 5.91 2.42 -13.03
N HIS A 151 6.11 3.59 -13.67
CA HIS A 151 5.97 4.88 -12.98
C HIS A 151 4.56 5.11 -12.42
N LEU A 152 3.51 4.55 -13.05
CA LEU A 152 2.14 4.66 -12.55
C LEU A 152 1.94 3.85 -11.26
N TYR A 153 2.53 2.65 -11.19
CA TYR A 153 2.53 1.82 -9.98
C TYR A 153 3.28 2.52 -8.85
N THR A 154 4.49 3.03 -9.12
CA THR A 154 5.31 3.73 -8.13
C THR A 154 4.60 4.96 -7.57
N ARG A 155 4.01 5.79 -8.42
CA ARG A 155 3.27 6.98 -7.98
C ARG A 155 2.08 6.62 -7.09
N ARG A 156 1.34 5.55 -7.43
CA ARG A 156 0.24 5.06 -6.59
C ARG A 156 0.74 4.47 -5.28
N ALA A 157 1.80 3.67 -5.32
CA ALA A 157 2.42 3.09 -4.14
C ALA A 157 2.82 4.16 -3.11
N LEU A 158 3.52 5.21 -3.57
CA LEU A 158 3.99 6.32 -2.74
C LEU A 158 2.84 7.14 -2.14
N ALA A 159 1.74 7.31 -2.88
CA ALA A 159 0.56 7.99 -2.38
C ALA A 159 -0.24 7.12 -1.40
N TRP A 160 -0.51 5.87 -1.77
CA TRP A 160 -1.39 4.98 -1.02
C TRP A 160 -0.76 4.46 0.28
N LYS A 161 0.58 4.42 0.38
CA LYS A 161 1.24 4.02 1.63
C LYS A 161 0.91 4.92 2.81
N THR A 162 0.46 6.15 2.59
CA THR A 162 0.10 7.11 3.64
C THR A 162 -1.41 7.19 3.92
N ASP A 163 -2.25 6.66 3.03
CA ASP A 163 -3.70 6.67 3.21
C ASP A 163 -4.11 5.88 4.47
N PHE A 164 -5.05 6.40 5.25
CA PHE A 164 -5.48 5.83 6.52
C PHE A 164 -4.37 5.69 7.58
N GLY A 165 -3.35 6.52 7.51
CA GLY A 165 -2.16 6.48 8.35
C GLY A 165 -0.97 5.78 7.69
N ASP A 166 0.21 6.26 7.97
CA ASP A 166 1.47 5.66 7.51
C ASP A 166 1.97 4.57 8.48
N ALA A 167 3.17 4.04 8.21
CA ALA A 167 3.77 3.03 9.08
C ALA A 167 4.03 3.54 10.50
N ALA A 168 4.43 4.81 10.68
CA ALA A 168 4.70 5.39 11.99
C ALA A 168 3.42 5.50 12.82
N PHE A 169 2.33 5.97 12.21
CA PHE A 169 1.01 6.04 12.82
C PHE A 169 0.55 4.65 13.32
N HIS A 170 0.64 3.64 12.48
CA HIS A 170 0.21 2.29 12.85
C HIS A 170 1.15 1.59 13.84
N LYS A 171 2.46 1.92 13.85
CA LYS A 171 3.39 1.45 14.88
C LYS A 171 3.02 2.00 16.26
N ALA A 172 2.65 3.28 16.35
CA ALA A 172 2.20 3.87 17.61
C ALA A 172 0.92 3.19 18.14
N ILE A 173 -0.05 2.89 17.25
CA ILE A 173 -1.25 2.13 17.63
C ILE A 173 -0.88 0.75 18.16
N LEU A 174 0.00 0.03 17.45
CA LEU A 174 0.41 -1.31 17.84
C LEU A 174 1.17 -1.32 19.17
N ALA A 175 2.08 -0.37 19.38
CA ALA A 175 2.83 -0.22 20.63
C ALA A 175 1.88 0.02 21.81
N SER A 176 0.92 0.95 21.65
CA SER A 176 -0.10 1.20 22.68
C SER A 176 -0.94 -0.04 23.00
N ALA A 177 -1.32 -0.83 21.98
CA ALA A 177 -2.06 -2.08 22.17
C ALA A 177 -1.23 -3.16 22.90
N MET A 178 0.10 -3.09 22.85
CA MET A 178 1.04 -3.97 23.54
C MET A 178 1.42 -3.48 24.93
N GLY A 179 0.93 -2.30 25.35
CA GLY A 179 1.24 -1.70 26.64
C GLY A 179 2.61 -1.02 26.70
N LEU A 180 3.15 -0.60 25.55
CA LEU A 180 4.44 0.09 25.41
C LEU A 180 4.25 1.60 25.24
#